data_f51373050d2e10b75f3e70380811a56e
#
_entry.id   f51373050d2e10b75f3e70380811a56e
#
_cell.length_a   1.000
_cell.length_b   1.000
_cell.length_c   1.000
_cell.angle_alpha   90.00
_cell.angle_beta   90.00
_cell.angle_gamma   90.00
#
_symmetry.space_group_name_H-M   'P 1'
#
loop_
_entity.id
_entity.type
_entity.pdbx_description
1 polymer ?
#
loop_
_entity_poly.entity_id
_entity_poly.type
_entity_poly.pdbx_seq_one_letter_code
_entity_poly.pdbx_strand_id
1 'polypeptide(L)'
;VLLAGGLAVFLAACQAPQGGPEDVPSSAVAPSPASTSQTPTSKAPVPDPTPSAPAPATASPPALSAGDQAELDQELIAAAKANNAPLVKELISRGGNVNAKDSIQDSAFLYAGAEGFTEVLQLTLAAGADVASINRYGGTALIPASEHGHVETVRILIAAGVPVNHVNNLGWTAMQEAVLLNDGGPRQQEVVRLLLDAGADPDIRDPEGRTALQNAERLGYAEIAALIRGR
;
A
#
# COMPACT_ATOMS: atom_id res chain seq x y z
N VAL A 1 19.54 17.06 47.38
CA VAL A 1 18.82 16.12 48.23
C VAL A 1 18.57 14.87 47.42
N LEU A 2 19.27 13.80 47.80
CA LEU A 2 19.13 12.42 47.29
C LEU A 2 17.75 11.87 47.73
N LEU A 3 17.14 11.10 46.88
CA LEU A 3 16.34 9.94 47.30
C LEU A 3 16.36 8.88 46.19
N ALA A 4 16.99 7.77 46.57
CA ALA A 4 17.02 6.50 45.86
C ALA A 4 15.80 5.66 46.27
N GLY A 5 15.46 4.70 45.44
CA GLY A 5 14.54 3.58 45.70
C GLY A 5 13.77 3.26 44.44
N GLY A 6 13.70 2.06 43.96
CA GLY A 6 14.01 0.73 44.40
C GLY A 6 13.57 -0.24 43.35
N LEU A 7 14.37 -1.18 43.11
CA LEU A 7 14.30 -2.38 42.25
C LEU A 7 13.10 -3.25 42.64
N ALA A 8 12.34 -3.72 41.65
CA ALA A 8 11.52 -4.93 41.79
C ALA A 8 11.59 -5.75 40.51
N VAL A 9 12.39 -6.79 40.61
CA VAL A 9 12.47 -7.94 39.68
C VAL A 9 11.26 -8.84 39.94
N PHE A 10 10.50 -9.16 38.90
CA PHE A 10 9.65 -10.35 38.90
C PHE A 10 10.05 -11.26 37.73
N LEU A 11 10.81 -12.30 38.11
CA LEU A 11 10.91 -13.55 37.32
C LEU A 11 9.61 -14.32 37.47
N ALA A 12 9.01 -14.68 36.34
CA ALA A 12 8.09 -15.81 36.29
C ALA A 12 8.44 -16.63 35.05
N ALA A 13 9.09 -17.75 35.30
CA ALA A 13 9.25 -18.85 34.36
C ALA A 13 7.95 -19.63 34.30
N CYS A 14 7.47 -19.99 33.10
CA CYS A 14 6.62 -21.13 32.88
C CYS A 14 6.88 -21.73 31.50
N GLN A 15 7.37 -22.90 31.56
CA GLN A 15 7.57 -24.07 30.71
C GLN A 15 6.68 -24.18 29.45
N ALA A 16 7.32 -24.60 28.37
CA ALA A 16 6.72 -25.18 27.17
C ALA A 16 6.17 -26.60 27.42
N PRO A 17 5.20 -27.05 26.65
CA PRO A 17 5.03 -28.47 26.37
C PRO A 17 5.56 -28.82 24.97
N GLN A 18 6.40 -29.84 24.93
CA GLN A 18 6.82 -30.56 23.74
C GLN A 18 5.71 -31.54 23.35
N GLY A 19 5.41 -31.65 22.07
CA GLY A 19 4.63 -32.67 21.45
C GLY A 19 5.21 -33.01 20.09
N GLY A 20 5.72 -34.23 19.95
CA GLY A 20 6.48 -34.74 18.81
C GLY A 20 5.60 -35.14 17.60
N PRO A 21 6.22 -35.75 16.58
CA PRO A 21 5.71 -35.76 15.20
C PRO A 21 4.77 -36.92 14.95
N GLU A 22 3.74 -36.69 14.14
CA GLU A 22 2.95 -37.80 13.58
C GLU A 22 2.99 -37.79 12.05
N ASP A 23 3.12 -38.96 11.54
CA ASP A 23 3.43 -39.50 10.26
C ASP A 23 2.53 -39.06 9.09
N VAL A 24 3.17 -38.95 7.94
CA VAL A 24 2.57 -38.94 6.59
C VAL A 24 2.20 -40.40 6.21
N PRO A 25 1.14 -40.62 5.45
CA PRO A 25 1.23 -41.59 4.38
C PRO A 25 1.02 -40.97 2.99
N SER A 26 1.99 -41.24 2.16
CA SER A 26 1.97 -41.26 0.70
C SER A 26 0.99 -42.31 0.17
N SER A 27 0.23 -41.96 -0.89
CA SER A 27 -0.25 -42.92 -1.92
C SER A 27 -0.91 -42.13 -3.03
N ALA A 28 -0.32 -42.13 -4.17
CA ALA A 28 -0.34 -42.99 -5.37
C ALA A 28 -1.35 -42.53 -6.42
N VAL A 29 -0.80 -41.97 -7.51
CA VAL A 29 -0.83 -42.37 -8.93
C VAL A 29 -2.15 -42.92 -9.49
N ALA A 30 -2.70 -42.12 -10.39
CA ALA A 30 -3.35 -42.33 -11.71
C ALA A 30 -4.15 -43.65 -11.98
N PRO A 31 -4.94 -43.77 -13.05
CA PRO A 31 -4.77 -43.22 -14.40
C PRO A 31 -6.08 -42.69 -15.07
N SER A 32 -5.89 -42.06 -16.19
CA SER A 32 -6.89 -41.72 -17.24
C SER A 32 -7.48 -42.96 -17.89
N PRO A 33 -8.71 -42.91 -18.37
CA PRO A 33 -9.07 -43.68 -19.55
C PRO A 33 -9.67 -42.87 -20.69
N ALA A 34 -9.14 -43.13 -21.79
CA ALA A 34 -9.57 -43.22 -23.20
C ALA A 34 -10.90 -42.65 -23.67
N SER A 35 -10.73 -41.99 -24.78
CA SER A 35 -11.64 -41.71 -25.88
C SER A 35 -12.67 -42.80 -26.17
N THR A 36 -13.92 -42.39 -26.34
CA THR A 36 -14.86 -43.11 -27.20
C THR A 36 -15.60 -42.11 -28.10
N SER A 37 -15.33 -42.25 -29.39
CA SER A 37 -16.08 -41.69 -30.50
C SER A 37 -17.54 -42.20 -30.49
N GLN A 38 -18.47 -41.30 -30.64
CA GLN A 38 -19.81 -41.67 -31.21
C GLN A 38 -20.23 -40.64 -32.28
N THR A 39 -20.56 -41.17 -33.40
CA THR A 39 -20.95 -40.61 -34.69
C THR A 39 -22.40 -40.07 -34.65
N PRO A 40 -22.84 -39.25 -35.62
CA PRO A 40 -23.87 -38.23 -35.46
C PRO A 40 -25.28 -38.75 -35.71
N THR A 41 -26.22 -38.22 -34.94
CA THR A 41 -27.65 -38.43 -35.25
C THR A 41 -28.31 -37.10 -35.60
N SER A 42 -28.84 -37.10 -36.78
CA SER A 42 -29.97 -36.36 -37.38
C SER A 42 -30.45 -35.04 -36.75
N LYS A 43 -30.35 -34.03 -37.57
CA LYS A 43 -30.82 -32.67 -37.46
C LYS A 43 -32.35 -32.58 -37.53
N ALA A 44 -32.98 -32.03 -36.49
CA ALA A 44 -34.29 -31.46 -36.54
C ALA A 44 -34.22 -29.92 -36.72
N PRO A 45 -35.12 -29.26 -37.43
CA PRO A 45 -34.99 -27.83 -37.69
C PRO A 45 -35.27 -27.01 -36.45
N VAL A 46 -34.34 -26.12 -36.15
CA VAL A 46 -34.46 -25.10 -35.09
C VAL A 46 -35.33 -23.97 -35.66
N PRO A 47 -36.36 -23.49 -34.96
CA PRO A 47 -37.10 -22.29 -35.38
C PRO A 47 -36.19 -21.06 -35.24
N ASP A 48 -36.28 -20.14 -36.21
CA ASP A 48 -35.61 -18.87 -36.27
C ASP A 48 -35.78 -18.08 -34.94
N PRO A 49 -34.74 -17.48 -34.40
CA PRO A 49 -34.88 -16.61 -33.26
C PRO A 49 -35.59 -15.32 -33.68
N THR A 50 -36.79 -15.10 -33.14
CA THR A 50 -37.47 -13.80 -33.18
C THR A 50 -36.52 -12.72 -32.70
N PRO A 51 -36.36 -11.58 -33.40
CA PRO A 51 -35.51 -10.51 -32.94
C PRO A 51 -36.04 -9.98 -31.59
N SER A 52 -35.29 -10.24 -30.55
CA SER A 52 -35.51 -9.68 -29.22
C SER A 52 -35.40 -8.17 -29.33
N ALA A 53 -36.42 -7.45 -28.91
CA ALA A 53 -36.40 -6.01 -28.83
C ALA A 53 -35.16 -5.56 -27.98
N PRO A 54 -34.46 -4.48 -28.38
CA PRO A 54 -33.36 -3.97 -27.59
C PRO A 54 -33.87 -3.59 -26.19
N ALA A 55 -33.21 -4.12 -25.18
CA ALA A 55 -33.44 -3.72 -23.79
C ALA A 55 -33.30 -2.19 -23.69
N PRO A 56 -34.15 -1.51 -22.90
CA PRO A 56 -34.00 -0.07 -22.73
C PRO A 56 -32.61 0.21 -22.23
N ALA A 57 -31.86 1.03 -22.98
CA ALA A 57 -30.57 1.54 -22.55
C ALA A 57 -30.78 2.26 -21.21
N THR A 58 -30.22 1.73 -20.16
CA THR A 58 -30.13 2.41 -18.87
C THR A 58 -29.37 3.71 -19.15
N ALA A 59 -30.07 4.83 -19.13
CA ALA A 59 -29.47 6.15 -19.29
C ALA A 59 -28.40 6.30 -18.22
N SER A 60 -27.16 6.52 -18.62
CA SER A 60 -26.10 6.92 -17.69
C SER A 60 -26.57 8.17 -16.93
N PRO A 61 -26.31 8.28 -15.62
CA PRO A 61 -26.65 9.48 -14.88
C PRO A 61 -26.08 10.72 -15.60
N PRO A 62 -26.79 11.85 -15.57
CA PRO A 62 -26.28 13.08 -16.17
C PRO A 62 -24.93 13.42 -15.56
N ALA A 63 -23.97 13.79 -16.40
CA ALA A 63 -22.64 14.23 -15.94
C ALA A 63 -22.82 15.46 -15.03
N LEU A 64 -22.09 15.49 -13.91
CA LEU A 64 -22.05 16.62 -12.99
C LEU A 64 -21.58 17.88 -13.74
N SER A 65 -22.04 19.05 -13.33
CA SER A 65 -21.43 20.31 -13.79
C SER A 65 -19.99 20.40 -13.28
N ALA A 66 -19.14 21.22 -13.92
CA ALA A 66 -17.75 21.39 -13.47
C ALA A 66 -17.66 21.95 -12.03
N GLY A 67 -18.63 22.77 -11.62
CA GLY A 67 -18.73 23.28 -10.25
C GLY A 67 -19.08 22.18 -9.26
N ASP A 68 -20.13 21.42 -9.53
CA ASP A 68 -20.56 20.32 -8.67
C ASP A 68 -19.49 19.23 -8.56
N GLN A 69 -18.75 18.96 -9.64
CA GLN A 69 -17.62 18.02 -9.62
C GLN A 69 -16.49 18.54 -8.71
N ALA A 70 -16.13 19.82 -8.82
CA ALA A 70 -15.09 20.39 -7.97
C ALA A 70 -15.47 20.39 -6.49
N GLU A 71 -16.75 20.64 -6.16
CA GLU A 71 -17.25 20.55 -4.78
C GLU A 71 -17.16 19.11 -4.27
N LEU A 72 -17.62 18.14 -5.05
CA LEU A 72 -17.55 16.71 -4.73
C LEU A 72 -16.09 16.25 -4.48
N ASP A 73 -15.16 16.71 -5.30
CA ASP A 73 -13.74 16.36 -5.19
C ASP A 73 -13.13 16.96 -3.91
N GLN A 74 -13.46 18.19 -3.56
CA GLN A 74 -13.02 18.81 -2.30
C GLN A 74 -13.63 18.13 -1.08
N GLU A 75 -14.90 17.70 -1.15
CA GLU A 75 -15.55 16.93 -0.09
C GLU A 75 -14.86 15.57 0.11
N LEU A 76 -14.47 14.90 -1.00
CA LEU A 76 -13.71 13.65 -0.97
C LEU A 76 -12.35 13.82 -0.27
N ILE A 77 -11.61 14.88 -0.60
CA ILE A 77 -10.33 15.19 0.05
C ILE A 77 -10.54 15.45 1.56
N ALA A 78 -11.57 16.23 1.89
CA ALA A 78 -11.89 16.52 3.30
C ALA A 78 -12.27 15.26 4.09
N ALA A 79 -13.07 14.36 3.50
CA ALA A 79 -13.42 13.08 4.09
C ALA A 79 -12.20 12.17 4.30
N ALA A 80 -11.26 12.15 3.33
CA ALA A 80 -10.00 11.42 3.45
C ALA A 80 -9.13 11.99 4.57
N LYS A 81 -9.02 13.31 4.68
CA LYS A 81 -8.29 14.00 5.76
C LYS A 81 -8.89 13.73 7.15
N ALA A 82 -10.20 13.52 7.21
CA ALA A 82 -10.89 13.13 8.43
C ALA A 82 -10.81 11.63 8.74
N ASN A 83 -10.13 10.82 7.92
CA ASN A 83 -10.10 9.36 7.98
C ASN A 83 -11.51 8.72 8.00
N ASN A 84 -12.45 9.33 7.29
CA ASN A 84 -13.84 8.86 7.22
C ASN A 84 -14.03 7.93 6.02
N ALA A 85 -13.58 6.68 6.14
CA ALA A 85 -13.63 5.69 5.06
C ALA A 85 -15.06 5.44 4.52
N PRO A 86 -16.12 5.36 5.33
CA PRO A 86 -17.49 5.25 4.81
C PRO A 86 -17.88 6.41 3.90
N LEU A 87 -17.58 7.65 4.29
CA LEU A 87 -17.88 8.83 3.47
C LEU A 87 -17.02 8.88 2.21
N VAL A 88 -15.73 8.53 2.31
CA VAL A 88 -14.83 8.41 1.15
C VAL A 88 -15.41 7.43 0.12
N LYS A 89 -15.86 6.25 0.57
CA LYS A 89 -16.49 5.24 -0.30
C LYS A 89 -17.76 5.77 -0.97
N GLU A 90 -18.60 6.47 -0.23
CA GLU A 90 -19.82 7.10 -0.77
C GLU A 90 -19.47 8.13 -1.86
N LEU A 91 -18.55 9.07 -1.56
CA LEU A 91 -18.17 10.14 -2.47
C LEU A 91 -17.50 9.59 -3.75
N ILE A 92 -16.66 8.56 -3.64
CA ILE A 92 -16.13 7.83 -4.81
C ILE A 92 -17.27 7.23 -5.65
N SER A 93 -18.28 6.61 -5.01
CA SER A 93 -19.42 6.02 -5.75
C SER A 93 -20.28 7.07 -6.48
N ARG A 94 -20.25 8.32 -6.03
CA ARG A 94 -20.91 9.48 -6.66
C ARG A 94 -20.09 10.09 -7.79
N GLY A 95 -18.87 9.58 -8.05
CA GLY A 95 -17.99 10.05 -9.11
C GLY A 95 -16.92 11.04 -8.64
N GLY A 96 -16.65 11.12 -7.35
CA GLY A 96 -15.53 11.92 -6.82
C GLY A 96 -14.19 11.45 -7.37
N ASN A 97 -13.37 12.39 -7.85
CA ASN A 97 -12.08 12.12 -8.46
C ASN A 97 -10.99 11.99 -7.39
N VAL A 98 -10.51 10.77 -7.16
CA VAL A 98 -9.45 10.45 -6.17
C VAL A 98 -8.10 11.10 -6.50
N ASN A 99 -7.92 11.58 -7.74
CA ASN A 99 -6.70 12.25 -8.21
C ASN A 99 -6.81 13.78 -8.15
N ALA A 100 -7.98 14.33 -7.79
CA ALA A 100 -8.12 15.76 -7.57
C ALA A 100 -7.22 16.21 -6.42
N LYS A 101 -6.68 17.42 -6.55
CA LYS A 101 -5.80 18.01 -5.54
C LYS A 101 -6.42 19.29 -4.97
N ASP A 102 -6.22 19.49 -3.70
CA ASP A 102 -6.57 20.76 -3.06
C ASP A 102 -5.53 21.86 -3.33
N SER A 103 -5.74 23.03 -2.72
CA SER A 103 -4.88 24.21 -2.90
C SER A 103 -3.43 24.00 -2.42
N ILE A 104 -3.19 22.99 -1.58
CA ILE A 104 -1.85 22.64 -1.08
C ILE A 104 -1.30 21.36 -1.73
N GLN A 105 -1.88 20.94 -2.86
CA GLN A 105 -1.44 19.80 -3.66
C GLN A 105 -1.60 18.43 -2.98
N ASP A 106 -2.47 18.31 -1.99
CA ASP A 106 -2.87 17.03 -1.42
C ASP A 106 -4.05 16.45 -2.20
N SER A 107 -4.02 15.14 -2.45
CA SER A 107 -5.18 14.35 -2.87
C SER A 107 -5.63 13.42 -1.75
N ALA A 108 -6.81 12.81 -1.89
CA ALA A 108 -7.29 11.81 -0.95
C ALA A 108 -6.28 10.66 -0.79
N PHE A 109 -5.68 10.20 -1.90
CA PHE A 109 -4.65 9.16 -1.93
C PHE A 109 -3.36 9.59 -1.21
N LEU A 110 -2.81 10.77 -1.58
CA LEU A 110 -1.54 11.25 -1.03
C LEU A 110 -1.64 11.45 0.49
N TYR A 111 -2.74 12.04 0.95
CA TYR A 111 -2.94 12.29 2.37
C TYR A 111 -3.12 11.00 3.16
N ALA A 112 -3.94 10.07 2.65
CA ALA A 112 -4.14 8.77 3.29
C ALA A 112 -2.83 7.97 3.41
N GLY A 113 -1.98 8.05 2.39
CA GLY A 113 -0.64 7.44 2.43
C GLY A 113 0.26 8.08 3.47
N ALA A 114 0.30 9.41 3.54
CA ALA A 114 1.14 10.14 4.49
C ALA A 114 0.76 9.86 5.95
N GLU A 115 -0.55 9.79 6.25
CA GLU A 115 -1.08 9.63 7.61
C GLU A 115 -1.28 8.16 8.02
N GLY A 116 -1.04 7.21 7.12
CA GLY A 116 -1.21 5.80 7.44
C GLY A 116 -2.67 5.33 7.48
N PHE A 117 -3.59 6.02 6.82
CA PHE A 117 -5.03 5.68 6.79
C PHE A 117 -5.29 4.55 5.80
N THR A 118 -4.95 3.33 6.18
CA THR A 118 -4.90 2.16 5.28
C THR A 118 -6.22 1.86 4.59
N GLU A 119 -7.37 2.01 5.26
CA GLU A 119 -8.68 1.77 4.65
C GLU A 119 -8.99 2.82 3.56
N VAL A 120 -8.78 4.10 3.86
CA VAL A 120 -8.94 5.20 2.89
C VAL A 120 -7.97 5.03 1.72
N LEU A 121 -6.71 4.67 2.01
CA LEU A 121 -5.71 4.40 0.98
C LEU A 121 -6.16 3.29 0.03
N GLN A 122 -6.66 2.17 0.55
CA GLN A 122 -7.16 1.06 -0.26
C GLN A 122 -8.37 1.45 -1.12
N LEU A 123 -9.29 2.25 -0.57
CA LEU A 123 -10.45 2.77 -1.33
C LEU A 123 -10.01 3.65 -2.50
N THR A 124 -9.04 4.54 -2.28
CA THR A 124 -8.53 5.41 -3.34
C THR A 124 -7.75 4.64 -4.40
N LEU A 125 -6.93 3.65 -4.01
CA LEU A 125 -6.25 2.76 -4.95
C LEU A 125 -7.23 1.95 -5.79
N ALA A 126 -8.28 1.39 -5.18
CA ALA A 126 -9.32 0.65 -5.89
C ALA A 126 -10.11 1.54 -6.87
N ALA A 127 -10.18 2.84 -6.62
CA ALA A 127 -10.81 3.83 -7.49
C ALA A 127 -9.86 4.43 -8.55
N GLY A 128 -8.64 3.90 -8.70
CA GLY A 128 -7.69 4.31 -9.73
C GLY A 128 -6.85 5.53 -9.35
N ALA A 129 -6.42 5.63 -8.09
CA ALA A 129 -5.45 6.64 -7.69
C ALA A 129 -4.14 6.50 -8.50
N ASP A 130 -3.62 7.64 -8.98
CA ASP A 130 -2.31 7.72 -9.63
C ASP A 130 -1.19 7.51 -8.59
N VAL A 131 -0.59 6.32 -8.61
CA VAL A 131 0.47 5.92 -7.68
C VAL A 131 1.77 6.72 -7.88
N ALA A 132 1.95 7.38 -9.03
CA ALA A 132 3.08 8.27 -9.30
C ALA A 132 2.79 9.73 -8.91
N SER A 133 1.57 10.03 -8.42
CA SER A 133 1.20 11.37 -7.98
C SER A 133 2.14 11.87 -6.88
N ILE A 134 2.46 13.17 -6.91
CA ILE A 134 3.36 13.82 -5.95
C ILE A 134 2.65 14.92 -5.17
N ASN A 135 3.05 15.13 -3.93
CA ASN A 135 2.58 16.19 -3.06
C ASN A 135 3.33 17.52 -3.30
N ARG A 136 3.04 18.57 -2.50
CA ARG A 136 3.70 19.88 -2.55
C ARG A 136 5.23 19.87 -2.39
N TYR A 137 5.76 18.81 -1.78
CA TYR A 137 7.21 18.62 -1.61
C TYR A 137 7.82 17.78 -2.73
N GLY A 138 7.06 17.44 -3.77
CA GLY A 138 7.51 16.59 -4.86
C GLY A 138 7.64 15.12 -4.47
N GLY A 139 7.14 14.72 -3.31
CA GLY A 139 7.21 13.35 -2.81
C GLY A 139 5.97 12.53 -3.17
N THR A 140 6.17 11.25 -3.52
CA THR A 140 5.08 10.28 -3.62
C THR A 140 4.54 9.93 -2.23
N ALA A 141 3.38 9.26 -2.15
CA ALA A 141 2.81 8.82 -0.88
C ALA A 141 3.74 7.91 -0.06
N LEU A 142 4.68 7.21 -0.71
CA LEU A 142 5.63 6.31 -0.06
C LEU A 142 6.64 7.04 0.84
N ILE A 143 7.02 8.26 0.47
CA ILE A 143 8.04 9.02 1.19
C ILE A 143 7.57 9.36 2.61
N PRO A 144 6.46 10.12 2.82
CA PRO A 144 5.99 10.43 4.18
C PRO A 144 5.50 9.19 4.94
N ALA A 145 4.93 8.17 4.25
CA ALA A 145 4.59 6.91 4.90
C ALA A 145 5.83 6.23 5.52
N SER A 146 6.97 6.31 4.84
CA SER A 146 8.25 5.76 5.31
C SER A 146 8.85 6.60 6.43
N GLU A 147 8.78 7.93 6.33
CA GLU A 147 9.14 8.85 7.40
C GLU A 147 8.41 8.51 8.69
N HIS A 148 7.09 8.40 8.65
CA HIS A 148 6.27 8.16 9.84
C HIS A 148 6.30 6.71 10.34
N GLY A 149 6.99 5.80 9.63
CA GLY A 149 7.07 4.39 10.00
C GLY A 149 5.72 3.66 9.92
N HIS A 150 4.87 4.04 8.95
CA HIS A 150 3.58 3.40 8.69
C HIS A 150 3.77 2.10 7.91
N VAL A 151 4.29 1.06 8.58
CA VAL A 151 4.73 -0.21 7.98
C VAL A 151 3.70 -0.82 7.04
N GLU A 152 2.43 -0.92 7.45
CA GLU A 152 1.38 -1.52 6.63
C GLU A 152 1.05 -0.66 5.41
N THR A 153 1.03 0.66 5.56
CA THR A 153 0.84 1.61 4.46
C THR A 153 1.98 1.51 3.44
N VAL A 154 3.23 1.43 3.91
CA VAL A 154 4.41 1.21 3.05
C VAL A 154 4.27 -0.08 2.26
N ARG A 155 3.83 -1.18 2.89
CA ARG A 155 3.56 -2.46 2.23
C ARG A 155 2.52 -2.34 1.13
N ILE A 156 1.40 -1.67 1.41
CA ILE A 156 0.32 -1.44 0.44
C ILE A 156 0.81 -0.59 -0.73
N LEU A 157 1.54 0.49 -0.48
CA LEU A 157 2.05 1.40 -1.51
C LEU A 157 3.07 0.70 -2.43
N ILE A 158 3.98 -0.09 -1.87
CA ILE A 158 4.93 -0.93 -2.63
C ILE A 158 4.17 -1.92 -3.53
N ALA A 159 3.19 -2.64 -2.96
CA ALA A 159 2.38 -3.59 -3.71
C ALA A 159 1.55 -2.94 -4.83
N ALA A 160 1.15 -1.67 -4.64
CA ALA A 160 0.45 -0.87 -5.66
C ALA A 160 1.39 -0.33 -6.75
N GLY A 161 2.72 -0.49 -6.63
CA GLY A 161 3.70 -0.06 -7.63
C GLY A 161 4.12 1.40 -7.52
N VAL A 162 3.99 2.02 -6.34
CA VAL A 162 4.56 3.36 -6.11
C VAL A 162 6.07 3.33 -6.33
N PRO A 163 6.66 4.29 -7.09
CA PRO A 163 8.09 4.30 -7.37
C PRO A 163 8.95 4.38 -6.10
N VAL A 164 9.69 3.30 -5.80
CA VAL A 164 10.48 3.18 -4.55
C VAL A 164 11.71 4.07 -4.51
N ASN A 165 12.28 4.42 -5.67
CA ASN A 165 13.48 5.25 -5.83
C ASN A 165 13.16 6.70 -6.18
N HIS A 166 11.90 7.12 -6.02
CA HIS A 166 11.52 8.50 -6.26
C HIS A 166 12.26 9.44 -5.30
N VAL A 167 12.78 10.56 -5.83
CA VAL A 167 13.48 11.59 -5.07
C VAL A 167 12.60 12.83 -5.01
N ASN A 168 12.33 13.35 -3.83
CA ASN A 168 11.53 14.55 -3.64
C ASN A 168 12.34 15.86 -3.88
N ASN A 169 11.67 17.01 -3.76
CA ASN A 169 12.31 18.31 -3.97
C ASN A 169 13.39 18.65 -2.93
N LEU A 170 13.43 17.92 -1.82
CA LEU A 170 14.47 18.03 -0.79
C LEU A 170 15.71 17.17 -1.10
N GLY A 171 15.66 16.38 -2.19
CA GLY A 171 16.72 15.46 -2.59
C GLY A 171 16.70 14.13 -1.82
N TRP A 172 15.59 13.73 -1.22
CA TRP A 172 15.48 12.52 -0.40
C TRP A 172 14.54 11.49 -1.01
N THR A 173 14.93 10.21 -0.85
CA THR A 173 14.10 9.05 -1.13
C THR A 173 13.31 8.63 0.11
N ALA A 174 12.35 7.71 -0.06
CA ALA A 174 11.63 7.08 1.05
C ALA A 174 12.59 6.43 2.07
N MET A 175 13.67 5.79 1.60
CA MET A 175 14.67 5.18 2.49
C MET A 175 15.44 6.24 3.28
N GLN A 176 15.81 7.35 2.66
CA GLN A 176 16.53 8.41 3.34
C GLN A 176 15.67 9.10 4.39
N GLU A 177 14.38 9.36 4.12
CA GLU A 177 13.47 9.93 5.14
C GLU A 177 13.24 8.96 6.30
N ALA A 178 13.09 7.65 6.02
CA ALA A 178 12.98 6.64 7.07
C ALA A 178 14.21 6.59 8.00
N VAL A 179 15.41 6.92 7.47
CA VAL A 179 16.66 6.94 8.25
C VAL A 179 16.89 8.28 8.94
N LEU A 180 16.69 9.40 8.23
CA LEU A 180 17.14 10.72 8.68
C LEU A 180 16.23 11.37 9.71
N LEU A 181 14.92 11.15 9.61
CA LEU A 181 13.92 11.92 10.35
C LEU A 181 13.34 11.18 11.55
N ASN A 182 13.98 10.08 11.97
CA ASN A 182 13.48 9.18 12.99
C ASN A 182 14.55 8.73 13.98
N ASP A 183 14.15 7.84 14.89
CA ASP A 183 14.98 7.30 15.97
C ASP A 183 15.67 5.96 15.61
N GLY A 184 15.50 5.46 14.38
CA GLY A 184 16.04 4.17 13.94
C GLY A 184 15.39 2.96 14.61
N GLY A 185 14.22 3.14 15.23
CA GLY A 185 13.50 2.10 15.96
C GLY A 185 12.93 0.98 15.10
N PRO A 186 12.23 0.01 15.72
CA PRO A 186 11.77 -1.21 15.01
C PRO A 186 10.85 -0.94 13.81
N ARG A 187 10.04 0.11 13.87
CA ARG A 187 9.17 0.48 12.72
C ARG A 187 9.98 0.93 11.52
N GLN A 188 10.99 1.77 11.73
CA GLN A 188 11.87 2.25 10.68
C GLN A 188 12.76 1.12 10.14
N GLN A 189 13.23 0.22 10.99
CA GLN A 189 13.96 -0.98 10.56
C GLN A 189 13.11 -1.83 9.62
N GLU A 190 11.83 -2.04 9.96
CA GLU A 190 10.90 -2.80 9.11
C GLU A 190 10.60 -2.05 7.78
N VAL A 191 10.41 -0.73 7.82
CA VAL A 191 10.24 0.10 6.63
C VAL A 191 11.45 -0.02 5.72
N VAL A 192 12.68 0.16 6.25
CA VAL A 192 13.92 0.03 5.47
C VAL A 192 14.03 -1.37 4.86
N ARG A 193 13.71 -2.42 5.61
CA ARG A 193 13.68 -3.80 5.09
C ARG A 193 12.71 -3.94 3.91
N LEU A 194 11.48 -3.45 4.04
CA LEU A 194 10.46 -3.50 2.99
C LEU A 194 10.90 -2.74 1.73
N LEU A 195 11.51 -1.56 1.90
CA LEU A 195 12.02 -0.77 0.79
C LEU A 195 13.15 -1.51 0.06
N LEU A 196 14.10 -2.09 0.80
CA LEU A 196 15.18 -2.90 0.23
C LEU A 196 14.64 -4.13 -0.51
N ASP A 197 13.66 -4.85 0.06
CA ASP A 197 13.01 -6.00 -0.58
C ASP A 197 12.29 -5.61 -1.88
N ALA A 198 11.81 -4.36 -1.96
CA ALA A 198 11.16 -3.79 -3.14
C ALA A 198 12.14 -3.21 -4.17
N GLY A 199 13.45 -3.31 -3.95
CA GLY A 199 14.49 -2.84 -4.87
C GLY A 199 14.82 -1.35 -4.71
N ALA A 200 14.65 -0.79 -3.51
CA ALA A 200 15.16 0.55 -3.22
C ALA A 200 16.68 0.56 -3.31
N ASP A 201 17.21 1.53 -4.04
CA ASP A 201 18.65 1.73 -4.24
C ASP A 201 19.25 2.48 -3.03
N PRO A 202 20.06 1.81 -2.19
CA PRO A 202 20.64 2.42 -1.01
C PRO A 202 21.78 3.41 -1.33
N ASP A 203 22.27 3.44 -2.57
CA ASP A 203 23.39 4.28 -3.01
C ASP A 203 22.97 5.66 -3.51
N ILE A 204 21.66 5.90 -3.66
CA ILE A 204 21.14 7.25 -3.95
C ILE A 204 21.61 8.18 -2.83
N ARG A 205 22.20 9.33 -3.23
CA ARG A 205 22.78 10.28 -2.29
C ARG A 205 21.79 11.39 -1.95
N ASP A 206 21.83 11.80 -0.69
CA ASP A 206 21.16 13.00 -0.22
C ASP A 206 21.91 14.29 -0.71
N PRO A 207 21.37 15.49 -0.48
CA PRO A 207 22.01 16.75 -0.87
C PRO A 207 23.40 16.97 -0.28
N GLU A 208 23.70 16.33 0.85
CA GLU A 208 25.02 16.36 1.47
C GLU A 208 25.99 15.29 0.91
N GLY A 209 25.54 14.56 -0.10
CA GLY A 209 26.32 13.53 -0.79
C GLY A 209 26.44 12.21 -0.05
N ARG A 210 25.62 11.98 0.99
CA ARG A 210 25.64 10.76 1.80
C ARG A 210 24.61 9.74 1.32
N THR A 211 24.98 8.47 1.37
CA THR A 211 24.04 7.35 1.18
C THR A 211 23.21 7.08 2.42
N ALA A 212 22.13 6.30 2.29
CA ALA A 212 21.32 5.87 3.42
C ALA A 212 22.16 5.10 4.47
N LEU A 213 23.12 4.27 4.02
CA LEU A 213 24.06 3.58 4.90
C LEU A 213 24.91 4.56 5.72
N GLN A 214 25.53 5.54 5.04
CA GLN A 214 26.37 6.54 5.70
C GLN A 214 25.57 7.36 6.73
N ASN A 215 24.33 7.67 6.44
CA ASN A 215 23.45 8.34 7.39
C ASN A 215 23.09 7.45 8.59
N ALA A 216 22.74 6.17 8.38
CA ALA A 216 22.46 5.24 9.46
C ALA A 216 23.69 5.05 10.40
N GLU A 217 24.90 4.93 9.84
CA GLU A 217 26.15 4.85 10.61
C GLU A 217 26.41 6.11 11.43
N ARG A 218 26.26 7.29 10.82
CA ARG A 218 26.44 8.58 11.49
C ARG A 218 25.46 8.80 12.65
N LEU A 219 24.23 8.29 12.52
CA LEU A 219 23.18 8.38 13.54
C LEU A 219 23.27 7.28 14.59
N GLY A 220 24.16 6.28 14.40
CA GLY A 220 24.31 5.16 15.30
C GLY A 220 23.23 4.09 15.20
N TYR A 221 22.51 4.02 14.07
CA TYR A 221 21.44 3.04 13.83
C TYR A 221 22.04 1.73 13.31
N ALA A 222 22.63 0.97 14.20
CA ALA A 222 23.40 -0.23 13.88
C ALA A 222 22.58 -1.28 13.15
N GLU A 223 21.32 -1.49 13.53
CA GLU A 223 20.39 -2.44 12.92
C GLU A 223 20.03 -2.04 11.49
N ILE A 224 19.74 -0.76 11.26
CA ILE A 224 19.46 -0.24 9.90
C ILE A 224 20.71 -0.36 9.03
N ALA A 225 21.88 0.01 9.56
CA ALA A 225 23.14 -0.13 8.83
C ALA A 225 23.44 -1.60 8.48
N ALA A 226 23.13 -2.54 9.36
CA ALA A 226 23.28 -3.98 9.10
C ALA A 226 22.31 -4.46 8.00
N LEU A 227 21.05 -4.02 8.02
CA LEU A 227 20.07 -4.32 6.96
C LEU A 227 20.57 -3.85 5.59
N ILE A 228 21.08 -2.63 5.49
CA ILE A 228 21.55 -2.05 4.21
C ILE A 228 22.81 -2.78 3.71
N ARG A 229 23.78 -3.11 4.59
CA ARG A 229 25.00 -3.84 4.19
C ARG A 229 24.76 -5.27 3.74
N GLY A 230 23.68 -5.88 4.18
CA GLY A 230 23.34 -7.27 3.86
C GLY A 230 22.69 -7.46 2.48
N ARG A 231 22.67 -6.41 1.65
CA ARG A 231 22.03 -6.43 0.30
C ARG A 231 23.05 -6.41 -0.84
#